data_a2fb6611358cf4c9d8d1ae91055e39ae
#
_entry.id   a2fb6611358cf4c9d8d1ae91055e39ae
#
_cell.length_a   1.000
_cell.length_b   1.000
_cell.length_c   1.000
_cell.angle_alpha   90.00
_cell.angle_beta   90.00
_cell.angle_gamma   90.00
#
_symmetry.space_group_name_H-M   'P 1'
#
loop_
_entity.id
_entity.type
_entity.pdbx_description
1 polymer ?
#
loop_
_entity_poly.entity_id
_entity_poly.type
_entity_poly.pdbx_seq_one_letter_code
_entity_poly.pdbx_strand_id
1 'polypeptide(L)'
;MADDKKVIFSMQKLSKTYTGADKPVLKNIYLSFFYGAKIGILGLNGSGKSSLLRIIAGVDKNYQGDVVFQPGYTVGYLEQDPQLDDSKTVIEIVREGVADTMAVLEEYNSINDLFGLPENYEDADKMDKLMDRQAALQDKIDALGAWEIDTKLEIAMDALRTPEGDTPIKNLSGGERRRVALCRLLLQQPDVLLLDEPTNHLDIESII
;
A
#
# COMPACT_ATOMS: atom_id res chain seq x y z
N MET A 1 0.35 18.90 23.88
CA MET A 1 0.29 19.61 22.59
C MET A 1 1.69 20.04 22.12
N ALA A 2 2.64 19.09 21.99
CA ALA A 2 4.00 19.40 21.55
C ALA A 2 4.56 18.35 20.57
N ASP A 3 3.70 17.52 19.97
CA ASP A 3 4.13 16.39 19.12
C ASP A 3 3.87 16.60 17.61
N ASP A 4 3.33 17.75 17.21
CA ASP A 4 2.85 17.99 15.85
C ASP A 4 3.94 18.38 14.83
N LYS A 5 5.22 18.28 15.18
CA LYS A 5 6.33 18.69 14.28
C LYS A 5 7.39 17.61 14.07
N LYS A 6 7.01 16.36 14.16
CA LYS A 6 7.95 15.28 13.84
C LYS A 6 8.17 15.23 12.33
N VAL A 7 9.40 15.50 11.90
CA VAL A 7 9.80 15.36 10.50
C VAL A 7 9.90 13.86 10.19
N ILE A 8 9.16 13.38 9.22
CA ILE A 8 9.15 11.98 8.78
C ILE A 8 9.97 11.75 7.52
N PHE A 9 10.18 12.83 6.76
CA PHE A 9 10.92 12.79 5.50
C PHE A 9 11.60 14.13 5.26
N SER A 10 12.84 14.11 4.78
CA SER A 10 13.56 15.31 4.34
C SER A 10 14.41 15.05 3.11
N MET A 11 14.56 16.09 2.29
CA MET A 11 15.47 16.08 1.17
C MET A 11 16.33 17.36 1.18
N GLN A 12 17.61 17.21 0.82
CA GLN A 12 18.58 18.30 0.79
C GLN A 12 19.36 18.27 -0.52
N LYS A 13 19.40 19.43 -1.19
CA LYS A 13 20.08 19.62 -2.50
C LYS A 13 19.62 18.60 -3.57
N LEU A 14 18.38 18.11 -3.46
CA LEU A 14 17.89 17.12 -4.40
C LEU A 14 17.87 17.67 -5.82
N SER A 15 18.58 17.01 -6.72
CA SER A 15 18.64 17.34 -8.15
C SER A 15 18.52 16.08 -8.98
N LYS A 16 17.78 16.15 -10.08
CA LYS A 16 17.56 15.04 -11.00
C LYS A 16 17.72 15.51 -12.43
N THR A 17 18.58 14.83 -13.20
CA THR A 17 18.71 14.99 -14.64
C THR A 17 18.54 13.63 -15.30
N TYR A 18 17.69 13.55 -16.31
CA TYR A 18 17.55 12.33 -17.11
C TYR A 18 18.66 12.22 -18.14
N THR A 19 19.06 10.99 -18.48
CA THR A 19 20.06 10.72 -19.49
C THR A 19 19.65 11.33 -20.83
N GLY A 20 20.52 12.14 -21.41
CA GLY A 20 20.25 12.84 -22.69
C GLY A 20 19.50 14.19 -22.54
N ALA A 21 19.19 14.62 -21.32
CA ALA A 21 18.61 15.95 -21.09
C ALA A 21 19.70 16.97 -20.73
N ASP A 22 19.66 18.14 -21.36
CA ASP A 22 20.60 19.25 -21.11
C ASP A 22 20.33 19.98 -19.79
N LYS A 23 19.13 19.83 -19.24
CA LYS A 23 18.70 20.54 -18.03
C LYS A 23 18.16 19.60 -16.98
N PRO A 24 18.41 19.87 -15.69
CA PRO A 24 17.82 19.11 -14.61
C PRO A 24 16.30 19.33 -14.56
N VAL A 25 15.54 18.25 -14.37
CA VAL A 25 14.08 18.28 -14.13
C VAL A 25 13.78 18.72 -12.70
N LEU A 26 14.64 18.38 -11.76
CA LEU A 26 14.62 18.86 -10.37
C LEU A 26 15.96 19.51 -10.07
N LYS A 27 15.97 20.69 -9.43
CA LYS A 27 17.19 21.44 -9.17
C LYS A 27 17.23 21.98 -7.74
N ASN A 28 18.18 21.50 -6.94
CA ASN A 28 18.47 21.98 -5.59
C ASN A 28 17.22 22.08 -4.71
N ILE A 29 16.41 21.04 -4.63
CA ILE A 29 15.20 21.01 -3.82
C ILE A 29 15.57 20.72 -2.37
N TYR A 30 14.99 21.50 -1.45
CA TYR A 30 15.08 21.36 -0.01
C TYR A 30 13.66 21.34 0.54
N LEU A 31 13.22 20.19 1.03
CA LEU A 31 11.89 20.02 1.60
C LEU A 31 11.95 19.10 2.82
N SER A 32 11.06 19.35 3.77
CA SER A 32 10.82 18.46 4.90
C SER A 32 9.33 18.31 5.13
N PHE A 33 8.89 17.07 5.34
CA PHE A 33 7.50 16.75 5.58
C PHE A 33 7.31 16.35 7.03
N PHE A 34 6.26 16.90 7.64
CA PHE A 34 5.85 16.57 8.99
C PHE A 34 4.78 15.49 8.97
N TYR A 35 4.71 14.73 10.05
CA TYR A 35 3.64 13.76 10.27
C TYR A 35 2.26 14.43 10.14
N GLY A 36 1.31 13.76 9.48
CA GLY A 36 -0.05 14.25 9.27
C GLY A 36 -0.19 15.40 8.27
N ALA A 37 0.90 15.85 7.63
CA ALA A 37 0.82 16.93 6.64
C ALA A 37 0.12 16.48 5.36
N LYS A 38 -0.81 17.31 4.86
CA LYS A 38 -1.43 17.15 3.53
C LYS A 38 -0.77 18.14 2.57
N ILE A 39 -0.09 17.64 1.55
CA ILE A 39 0.76 18.43 0.66
C ILE A 39 0.32 18.26 -0.79
N GLY A 40 -0.03 19.34 -1.46
CA GLY A 40 -0.29 19.38 -2.89
C GLY A 40 0.94 19.82 -3.67
N ILE A 41 1.33 19.05 -4.70
CA ILE A 41 2.41 19.42 -5.62
C ILE A 41 1.79 19.90 -6.92
N LEU A 42 1.94 21.19 -7.21
CA LEU A 42 1.37 21.83 -8.39
C LEU A 42 2.46 22.20 -9.41
N GLY A 43 2.14 22.11 -10.69
CA GLY A 43 3.04 22.47 -11.77
C GLY A 43 2.55 21.98 -13.12
N LEU A 44 3.12 22.53 -14.20
CA LEU A 44 2.83 22.13 -15.56
C LEU A 44 3.25 20.67 -15.85
N ASN A 45 2.75 20.11 -16.95
CA ASN A 45 3.22 18.80 -17.40
C ASN A 45 4.72 18.87 -17.72
N GLY A 46 5.48 17.84 -17.33
CA GLY A 46 6.94 17.81 -17.47
C GLY A 46 7.71 18.60 -16.42
N SER A 47 7.06 19.24 -15.43
CA SER A 47 7.75 20.00 -14.37
C SER A 47 8.44 19.14 -13.31
N GLY A 48 8.35 17.80 -13.41
CA GLY A 48 9.05 16.89 -12.51
C GLY A 48 8.23 16.41 -11.30
N LYS A 49 6.90 16.62 -11.27
CA LYS A 49 6.02 16.15 -10.17
C LYS A 49 6.16 14.65 -9.94
N SER A 50 5.93 13.84 -10.99
CA SER A 50 6.05 12.39 -10.92
C SER A 50 7.48 11.93 -10.60
N SER A 51 8.50 12.65 -11.10
CA SER A 51 9.90 12.36 -10.76
C SER A 51 10.17 12.56 -9.26
N LEU A 52 9.62 13.63 -8.68
CA LEU A 52 9.74 13.90 -7.26
C LEU A 52 9.03 12.82 -6.43
N LEU A 53 7.79 12.47 -6.79
CA LEU A 53 7.03 11.42 -6.10
C LEU A 53 7.73 10.05 -6.17
N ARG A 54 8.30 9.68 -7.33
CA ARG A 54 9.07 8.43 -7.48
C ARG A 54 10.32 8.39 -6.63
N ILE A 55 10.99 9.53 -6.44
CA ILE A 55 12.14 9.63 -5.54
C ILE A 55 11.69 9.49 -4.09
N ILE A 56 10.62 10.18 -3.68
CA ILE A 56 10.05 10.05 -2.33
C ILE A 56 9.59 8.61 -2.06
N ALA A 57 8.99 7.95 -3.04
CA ALA A 57 8.57 6.55 -2.96
C ALA A 57 9.76 5.55 -2.92
N GLY A 58 10.99 6.01 -3.15
CA GLY A 58 12.18 5.14 -3.24
C GLY A 58 12.25 4.30 -4.52
N VAL A 59 11.36 4.53 -5.49
CA VAL A 59 11.32 3.86 -6.80
C VAL A 59 12.46 4.35 -7.68
N ASP A 60 12.70 5.66 -7.72
CA ASP A 60 13.82 6.25 -8.46
C ASP A 60 14.95 6.60 -7.48
N LYS A 61 16.07 5.89 -7.60
CA LYS A 61 17.27 6.08 -6.77
C LYS A 61 18.39 6.84 -7.50
N ASN A 62 18.17 7.22 -8.76
CA ASN A 62 19.17 7.93 -9.56
C ASN A 62 18.95 9.45 -9.48
N TYR A 63 19.46 10.06 -8.43
CA TYR A 63 19.43 11.50 -8.17
C TYR A 63 20.70 11.94 -7.46
N GLN A 64 20.91 13.27 -7.35
CA GLN A 64 21.97 13.90 -6.57
C GLN A 64 21.36 14.57 -5.34
N GLY A 65 22.11 14.63 -4.24
CA GLY A 65 21.65 15.15 -2.96
C GLY A 65 21.21 14.05 -2.00
N ASP A 66 20.66 14.44 -0.86
CA ASP A 66 20.30 13.55 0.22
C ASP A 66 18.77 13.44 0.35
N VAL A 67 18.29 12.22 0.49
CA VAL A 67 16.88 11.91 0.79
C VAL A 67 16.86 10.99 2.00
N VAL A 68 16.24 11.46 3.08
CA VAL A 68 16.20 10.74 4.35
C VAL A 68 14.75 10.51 4.77
N PHE A 69 14.39 9.25 4.95
CA PHE A 69 13.16 8.80 5.59
C PHE A 69 13.42 8.45 7.05
N GLN A 70 12.54 8.88 7.94
CA GLN A 70 12.56 8.43 9.33
C GLN A 70 12.26 6.94 9.38
N PRO A 71 13.10 6.10 10.02
CA PRO A 71 12.85 4.66 10.15
C PRO A 71 11.50 4.36 10.81
N GLY A 72 10.86 3.26 10.35
CA GLY A 72 9.59 2.79 10.90
C GLY A 72 8.33 3.33 10.23
N TYR A 73 8.45 4.20 9.22
CA TYR A 73 7.32 4.66 8.43
C TYR A 73 7.23 3.91 7.09
N THR A 74 6.02 3.55 6.72
CA THR A 74 5.69 2.91 5.44
C THR A 74 5.24 3.94 4.41
N VAL A 75 5.60 3.70 3.15
CA VAL A 75 5.26 4.59 2.03
C VAL A 75 4.46 3.82 1.01
N GLY A 76 3.26 4.31 0.72
CA GLY A 76 2.43 3.83 -0.37
C GLY A 76 2.47 4.80 -1.55
N TYR A 77 2.61 4.28 -2.76
CA TYR A 77 2.68 5.09 -3.97
C TYR A 77 1.73 4.59 -5.04
N LEU A 78 0.80 5.46 -5.46
CA LEU A 78 -0.06 5.23 -6.60
C LEU A 78 0.55 5.93 -7.83
N GLU A 79 1.04 5.12 -8.75
CA GLU A 79 1.53 5.62 -10.05
C GLU A 79 0.37 6.11 -10.92
N GLN A 80 0.70 6.98 -11.90
CA GLN A 80 -0.25 7.46 -12.89
C GLN A 80 -0.87 6.30 -13.70
N ASP A 81 -0.07 5.29 -14.04
CA ASP A 81 -0.49 4.07 -14.75
C ASP A 81 -0.04 2.83 -13.95
N PRO A 82 -0.83 2.40 -12.96
CA PRO A 82 -0.45 1.31 -12.08
C PRO A 82 -0.43 -0.02 -12.83
N GLN A 83 0.68 -0.73 -12.72
CA GLN A 83 0.84 -2.06 -13.28
C GLN A 83 0.21 -3.08 -12.33
N LEU A 84 -0.80 -3.79 -12.81
CA LEU A 84 -1.46 -4.88 -12.11
C LEU A 84 -1.23 -6.19 -12.88
N ASP A 85 -1.26 -7.31 -12.17
CA ASP A 85 -1.12 -8.63 -12.77
C ASP A 85 -2.39 -8.99 -13.57
N ASP A 86 -2.27 -9.05 -14.89
CA ASP A 86 -3.36 -9.35 -15.81
C ASP A 86 -3.91 -10.78 -15.69
N SER A 87 -3.19 -11.68 -15.02
CA SER A 87 -3.63 -13.07 -14.78
C SER A 87 -4.61 -13.20 -13.61
N LYS A 88 -4.76 -12.13 -12.81
CA LYS A 88 -5.58 -12.10 -11.60
C LYS A 88 -6.94 -11.45 -11.82
N THR A 89 -7.80 -11.63 -10.83
CA THR A 89 -9.09 -10.95 -10.68
C THR A 89 -8.96 -9.70 -9.78
N VAL A 90 -9.99 -8.86 -9.76
CA VAL A 90 -10.05 -7.65 -8.92
C VAL A 90 -9.87 -8.01 -7.45
N ILE A 91 -10.61 -9.01 -6.95
CA ILE A 91 -10.52 -9.40 -5.53
C ILE A 91 -9.14 -9.95 -5.15
N GLU A 92 -8.48 -10.67 -6.06
CA GLU A 92 -7.12 -11.17 -5.81
C GLU A 92 -6.11 -10.03 -5.69
N ILE A 93 -6.22 -8.99 -6.51
CA ILE A 93 -5.38 -7.78 -6.41
C ILE A 93 -5.69 -7.01 -5.12
N VAL A 94 -6.97 -6.84 -4.79
CA VAL A 94 -7.38 -6.09 -3.58
C VAL A 94 -6.89 -6.81 -2.32
N ARG A 95 -6.95 -8.16 -2.27
CA ARG A 95 -6.45 -8.98 -1.16
C ARG A 95 -4.93 -8.84 -0.93
N GLU A 96 -4.16 -8.52 -1.96
CA GLU A 96 -2.73 -8.22 -1.79
C GLU A 96 -2.49 -7.06 -0.79
N GLY A 97 -3.44 -6.13 -0.69
CA GLY A 97 -3.37 -5.01 0.27
C GLY A 97 -3.45 -5.42 1.73
N VAL A 98 -3.94 -6.64 2.01
CA VAL A 98 -4.10 -7.22 3.35
C VAL A 98 -3.42 -8.58 3.48
N ALA A 99 -2.40 -8.84 2.66
CA ALA A 99 -1.73 -10.14 2.57
C ALA A 99 -1.22 -10.65 3.92
N ASP A 100 -0.62 -9.77 4.72
CA ASP A 100 -0.10 -10.12 6.05
C ASP A 100 -1.23 -10.56 7.00
N THR A 101 -2.38 -9.90 6.93
CA THR A 101 -3.57 -10.25 7.72
C THR A 101 -4.16 -11.58 7.25
N MET A 102 -4.23 -11.79 5.94
CA MET A 102 -4.70 -13.05 5.36
C MET A 102 -3.79 -14.23 5.76
N ALA A 103 -2.48 -14.03 5.74
CA ALA A 103 -1.52 -15.06 6.15
C ALA A 103 -1.71 -15.50 7.61
N VAL A 104 -2.06 -14.57 8.51
CA VAL A 104 -2.36 -14.90 9.93
C VAL A 104 -3.62 -15.74 10.03
N LEU A 105 -4.68 -15.42 9.26
CA LEU A 105 -5.92 -16.20 9.21
C LEU A 105 -5.71 -17.60 8.62
N GLU A 106 -4.93 -17.70 7.55
CA GLU A 106 -4.60 -18.99 6.92
C GLU A 106 -3.81 -19.88 7.88
N GLU A 107 -2.82 -19.31 8.60
CA GLU A 107 -2.06 -20.06 9.61
C GLU A 107 -2.98 -20.54 10.75
N TYR A 108 -3.88 -19.68 11.24
CA TYR A 108 -4.85 -20.05 12.27
C TYR A 108 -5.75 -21.21 11.82
N ASN A 109 -6.27 -21.13 10.60
CA ASN A 109 -7.09 -22.19 10.03
C ASN A 109 -6.31 -23.50 9.85
N SER A 110 -5.06 -23.43 9.39
CA SER A 110 -4.20 -24.61 9.22
C SER A 110 -3.91 -25.33 10.55
N ILE A 111 -3.78 -24.57 11.66
CA ILE A 111 -3.61 -25.16 12.98
C ILE A 111 -4.88 -25.91 13.42
N ASN A 112 -6.06 -25.40 13.10
CA ASN A 112 -7.32 -26.10 13.39
C ASN A 112 -7.37 -27.49 12.70
N ASP A 113 -6.86 -27.58 11.48
CA ASP A 113 -6.77 -28.87 10.75
C ASP A 113 -5.75 -29.80 11.42
N LEU A 114 -4.64 -29.26 11.94
CA LEU A 114 -3.59 -30.05 12.60
C LEU A 114 -4.06 -30.70 13.90
N PHE A 115 -5.02 -30.13 14.64
CA PHE A 115 -5.59 -30.73 15.84
C PHE A 115 -6.26 -32.09 15.59
N GLY A 116 -6.81 -32.29 14.39
CA GLY A 116 -7.47 -33.54 14.00
C GLY A 116 -6.52 -34.67 13.62
N LEU A 117 -5.22 -34.41 13.51
CA LEU A 117 -4.26 -35.44 13.09
C LEU A 117 -3.83 -36.33 14.25
N PRO A 118 -3.85 -37.70 14.09
CA PRO A 118 -3.45 -38.65 15.14
C PRO A 118 -2.06 -38.36 15.73
N GLU A 119 -1.11 -38.04 14.89
CA GLU A 119 0.26 -37.72 15.26
C GLU A 119 0.42 -36.50 16.18
N ASN A 120 -0.63 -35.67 16.29
CA ASN A 120 -0.65 -34.48 17.14
C ASN A 120 -1.47 -34.71 18.40
N TYR A 121 -2.69 -35.26 18.30
CA TYR A 121 -3.54 -35.45 19.48
C TYR A 121 -3.10 -36.62 20.37
N GLU A 122 -2.27 -37.55 19.88
CA GLU A 122 -1.66 -38.63 20.66
C GLU A 122 -0.38 -38.19 21.39
N ASP A 123 0.16 -36.98 21.08
CA ASP A 123 1.37 -36.40 21.66
C ASP A 123 1.02 -35.11 22.44
N ALA A 124 1.06 -35.18 23.77
CA ALA A 124 0.67 -34.06 24.62
C ALA A 124 1.56 -32.83 24.41
N ASP A 125 2.88 -33.00 24.20
CA ASP A 125 3.81 -31.87 23.98
C ASP A 125 3.55 -31.15 22.66
N LYS A 126 3.11 -31.89 21.63
CA LYS A 126 2.73 -31.29 20.36
C LYS A 126 1.40 -30.56 20.45
N MET A 127 0.45 -31.14 21.16
CA MET A 127 -0.86 -30.54 21.40
C MET A 127 -0.73 -29.22 22.15
N ASP A 128 0.07 -29.16 23.21
CA ASP A 128 0.32 -27.94 23.96
C ASP A 128 0.94 -26.84 23.09
N LYS A 129 1.91 -27.17 22.23
CA LYS A 129 2.51 -26.21 21.29
C LYS A 129 1.52 -25.68 20.25
N LEU A 130 0.62 -26.53 19.77
CA LEU A 130 -0.43 -26.11 18.83
C LEU A 130 -1.44 -25.18 19.51
N MET A 131 -1.83 -25.47 20.78
CA MET A 131 -2.71 -24.61 21.56
C MET A 131 -2.08 -23.23 21.82
N ASP A 132 -0.81 -23.19 22.25
CA ASP A 132 -0.07 -21.94 22.47
C ASP A 132 0.02 -21.13 21.18
N ARG A 133 0.31 -21.78 20.05
CA ARG A 133 0.38 -21.11 18.74
C ARG A 133 -0.98 -20.58 18.31
N GLN A 134 -2.04 -21.36 18.48
CA GLN A 134 -3.41 -20.93 18.16
C GLN A 134 -3.81 -19.71 18.99
N ALA A 135 -3.56 -19.72 20.32
CA ALA A 135 -3.88 -18.60 21.18
C ALA A 135 -3.12 -17.32 20.75
N ALA A 136 -1.84 -17.42 20.42
CA ALA A 136 -1.05 -16.29 19.94
C ALA A 136 -1.54 -15.75 18.60
N LEU A 137 -2.06 -16.60 17.70
CA LEU A 137 -2.66 -16.16 16.44
C LEU A 137 -4.02 -15.52 16.65
N GLN A 138 -4.83 -16.07 17.56
CA GLN A 138 -6.12 -15.48 17.93
C GLN A 138 -5.94 -14.05 18.45
N ASP A 139 -5.02 -13.82 19.36
CA ASP A 139 -4.70 -12.48 19.87
C ASP A 139 -4.31 -11.51 18.71
N LYS A 140 -3.55 -12.00 17.74
CA LYS A 140 -3.20 -11.20 16.55
C LYS A 140 -4.41 -10.90 15.66
N ILE A 141 -5.26 -11.89 15.41
CA ILE A 141 -6.48 -11.74 14.60
C ILE A 141 -7.40 -10.72 15.24
N ASP A 142 -7.58 -10.79 16.57
CA ASP A 142 -8.40 -9.85 17.33
C ASP A 142 -7.82 -8.43 17.28
N ALA A 143 -6.50 -8.27 17.46
CA ALA A 143 -5.82 -6.99 17.37
C ALA A 143 -5.91 -6.34 15.98
N LEU A 144 -5.88 -7.14 14.91
CA LEU A 144 -6.02 -6.69 13.51
C LEU A 144 -7.48 -6.52 13.09
N GLY A 145 -8.43 -7.02 13.87
CA GLY A 145 -9.84 -7.14 13.50
C GLY A 145 -10.02 -7.94 12.21
N ALA A 146 -9.25 -9.05 12.09
CA ALA A 146 -9.14 -9.82 10.85
C ALA A 146 -10.34 -10.75 10.62
N TRP A 147 -11.16 -11.01 11.63
CA TRP A 147 -12.39 -11.80 11.47
C TRP A 147 -13.37 -11.19 10.46
N GLU A 148 -13.35 -9.87 10.31
CA GLU A 148 -14.23 -9.12 9.42
C GLU A 148 -13.52 -8.66 8.15
N ILE A 149 -12.41 -9.31 7.77
CA ILE A 149 -11.57 -8.84 6.67
C ILE A 149 -12.33 -8.81 5.33
N ASP A 150 -13.13 -9.82 5.03
CA ASP A 150 -13.90 -9.87 3.78
C ASP A 150 -14.92 -8.72 3.72
N THR A 151 -15.59 -8.41 4.83
CA THR A 151 -16.49 -7.23 4.91
C THR A 151 -15.73 -5.92 4.71
N LYS A 152 -14.52 -5.79 5.28
CA LYS A 152 -13.68 -4.60 5.07
C LYS A 152 -13.26 -4.45 3.61
N LEU A 153 -12.95 -5.56 2.93
CA LEU A 153 -12.64 -5.56 1.50
C LEU A 153 -13.84 -5.10 0.67
N GLU A 154 -15.03 -5.65 0.92
CA GLU A 154 -16.26 -5.27 0.24
C GLU A 154 -16.58 -3.78 0.40
N ILE A 155 -16.52 -3.26 1.65
CA ILE A 155 -16.73 -1.84 1.93
C ILE A 155 -15.72 -0.96 1.18
N ALA A 156 -14.45 -1.34 1.16
CA ALA A 156 -13.42 -0.58 0.47
C ALA A 156 -13.61 -0.58 -1.05
N MET A 157 -13.99 -1.74 -1.60
CA MET A 157 -14.27 -1.91 -3.02
C MET A 157 -15.50 -1.08 -3.45
N ASP A 158 -16.57 -1.10 -2.66
CA ASP A 158 -17.78 -0.32 -2.93
C ASP A 158 -17.50 1.18 -2.83
N ALA A 159 -16.82 1.63 -1.77
CA ALA A 159 -16.47 3.04 -1.58
C ALA A 159 -15.65 3.62 -2.75
N LEU A 160 -14.79 2.82 -3.37
CA LEU A 160 -13.98 3.21 -4.53
C LEU A 160 -14.64 2.87 -5.87
N ARG A 161 -15.87 2.32 -5.85
CA ARG A 161 -16.59 1.89 -7.05
C ARG A 161 -15.70 1.02 -7.97
N THR A 162 -14.99 0.06 -7.37
CA THR A 162 -14.22 -0.90 -8.16
C THR A 162 -15.16 -1.82 -8.92
N PRO A 163 -14.72 -2.43 -10.02
CA PRO A 163 -15.48 -3.51 -10.66
C PRO A 163 -15.69 -4.69 -9.72
N GLU A 164 -16.64 -5.56 -10.06
CA GLU A 164 -16.94 -6.79 -9.31
C GLU A 164 -15.67 -7.65 -9.09
N GLY A 165 -15.59 -8.30 -7.93
CA GLY A 165 -14.40 -8.98 -7.47
C GLY A 165 -13.88 -10.10 -8.39
N ASP A 166 -14.75 -10.78 -9.11
CA ASP A 166 -14.43 -11.86 -10.06
C ASP A 166 -13.99 -11.36 -11.45
N THR A 167 -14.06 -10.03 -11.70
CA THR A 167 -13.69 -9.43 -12.98
C THR A 167 -12.19 -9.60 -13.23
N PRO A 168 -11.76 -10.17 -14.38
CA PRO A 168 -10.35 -10.29 -14.72
C PRO A 168 -9.70 -8.93 -14.97
N ILE A 169 -8.51 -8.70 -14.41
CA ILE A 169 -7.76 -7.44 -14.53
C ILE A 169 -7.52 -7.04 -15.98
N LYS A 170 -7.23 -7.99 -16.86
CA LYS A 170 -7.01 -7.74 -18.30
C LYS A 170 -8.17 -7.05 -19.03
N ASN A 171 -9.39 -7.17 -18.49
CA ASN A 171 -10.60 -6.61 -19.08
C ASN A 171 -10.91 -5.18 -18.61
N LEU A 172 -10.14 -4.67 -17.63
CA LEU A 172 -10.39 -3.37 -17.02
C LEU A 172 -9.89 -2.22 -17.88
N SER A 173 -10.65 -1.13 -17.91
CA SER A 173 -10.19 0.17 -18.39
C SER A 173 -9.08 0.75 -17.51
N GLY A 174 -8.32 1.73 -17.99
CA GLY A 174 -7.27 2.38 -17.22
C GLY A 174 -7.79 3.01 -15.90
N GLY A 175 -8.98 3.62 -15.95
CA GLY A 175 -9.62 4.19 -14.76
C GLY A 175 -10.01 3.13 -13.72
N GLU A 176 -10.53 1.98 -14.15
CA GLU A 176 -10.87 0.86 -13.29
C GLU A 176 -9.63 0.24 -12.67
N ARG A 177 -8.57 -0.01 -13.46
CA ARG A 177 -7.27 -0.49 -12.95
C ARG A 177 -6.73 0.43 -11.85
N ARG A 178 -6.88 1.73 -12.05
CA ARG A 178 -6.42 2.73 -11.08
C ARG A 178 -7.23 2.68 -9.78
N ARG A 179 -8.57 2.54 -9.85
CA ARG A 179 -9.41 2.37 -8.66
C ARG A 179 -9.06 1.10 -7.88
N VAL A 180 -8.82 -0.01 -8.57
CA VAL A 180 -8.38 -1.27 -7.95
C VAL A 180 -7.01 -1.11 -7.29
N ALA A 181 -6.05 -0.48 -7.96
CA ALA A 181 -4.73 -0.20 -7.39
C ALA A 181 -4.80 0.73 -6.16
N LEU A 182 -5.67 1.74 -6.20
CA LEU A 182 -5.92 2.63 -5.07
C LEU A 182 -6.56 1.88 -3.91
N CYS A 183 -7.54 1.01 -4.18
CA CYS A 183 -8.19 0.16 -3.17
C CYS A 183 -7.15 -0.70 -2.44
N ARG A 184 -6.33 -1.44 -3.18
CA ARG A 184 -5.22 -2.22 -2.64
C ARG A 184 -4.30 -1.37 -1.76
N LEU A 185 -3.91 -0.20 -2.26
CA LEU A 185 -2.98 0.69 -1.58
C LEU A 185 -3.55 1.26 -0.26
N LEU A 186 -4.82 1.65 -0.24
CA LEU A 186 -5.47 2.17 0.97
C LEU A 186 -5.66 1.08 2.03
N LEU A 187 -5.90 -0.15 1.62
CA LEU A 187 -5.99 -1.31 2.54
C LEU A 187 -4.66 -1.64 3.22
N GLN A 188 -3.52 -1.31 2.60
CA GLN A 188 -2.19 -1.41 3.22
C GLN A 188 -1.98 -0.41 4.36
N GLN A 189 -2.81 0.64 4.45
CA GLN A 189 -2.74 1.70 5.46
C GLN A 189 -1.32 2.29 5.62
N PRO A 190 -0.68 2.76 4.53
CA PRO A 190 0.66 3.31 4.64
C PRO A 190 0.67 4.61 5.45
N ASP A 191 1.75 4.86 6.20
CA ASP A 191 1.93 6.09 6.97
C ASP A 191 2.05 7.34 6.07
N VAL A 192 2.62 7.16 4.89
CA VAL A 192 2.74 8.19 3.85
C VAL A 192 2.11 7.71 2.57
N LEU A 193 1.10 8.41 2.11
CA LEU A 193 0.40 8.12 0.86
C LEU A 193 0.81 9.13 -0.22
N LEU A 194 1.39 8.64 -1.30
CA LEU A 194 1.79 9.41 -2.47
C LEU A 194 0.87 9.10 -3.64
N LEU A 195 0.21 10.12 -4.18
CA LEU A 195 -0.73 9.99 -5.28
C LEU A 195 -0.26 10.83 -6.47
N ASP A 196 0.05 10.18 -7.58
CA ASP A 196 0.44 10.87 -8.83
C ASP A 196 -0.79 11.11 -9.70
N GLU A 197 -1.18 12.38 -9.86
CA GLU A 197 -2.35 12.82 -10.62
C GLU A 197 -3.66 12.10 -10.25
N PRO A 198 -4.06 12.07 -8.97
CA PRO A 198 -5.14 11.20 -8.46
C PRO A 198 -6.51 11.42 -9.13
N THR A 199 -6.72 12.57 -9.74
CA THR A 199 -7.99 12.93 -10.40
C THR A 199 -8.04 12.59 -11.88
N ASN A 200 -6.93 12.19 -12.50
CA ASN A 200 -6.92 11.75 -13.89
C ASN A 200 -7.70 10.45 -14.03
N HIS A 201 -8.60 10.39 -14.99
CA HIS A 201 -9.49 9.25 -15.27
C HIS A 201 -10.53 8.94 -14.17
N LEU A 202 -10.71 9.82 -13.18
CA LEU A 202 -11.90 9.78 -12.35
C LEU A 202 -13.01 10.56 -13.05
N ASP A 203 -14.16 9.93 -13.27
CA ASP A 203 -15.34 10.61 -13.75
C ASP A 203 -15.74 11.71 -12.76
N ILE A 204 -16.27 12.83 -13.28
CA ILE A 204 -16.70 13.97 -12.45
C ILE A 204 -17.65 13.52 -11.32
N GLU A 205 -18.44 12.48 -11.56
CA GLU A 205 -19.35 11.89 -10.56
C GLU A 205 -18.63 11.17 -9.41
N SER A 206 -17.35 10.82 -9.57
CA SER A 206 -16.53 10.17 -8.54
C SER A 206 -15.82 11.18 -7.62
N ILE A 207 -15.96 12.50 -7.89
CA ILE A 207 -15.28 13.58 -7.16
C ILE A 207 -16.25 14.33 -6.22
N ILE A 208 -17.56 14.15 -6.41
CA ILE A 208 -18.63 14.72 -5.60
C ILE A 208 -19.15 13.66 -4.63
#